data_b25874e26986a287a648eaa9193e93e8
#
_entry.id   b25874e26986a287a648eaa9193e93e8
#
_cell.length_a   1.000
_cell.length_b   1.000
_cell.length_c   1.000
_cell.angle_alpha   90.00
_cell.angle_beta   90.00
_cell.angle_gamma   90.00
#
_symmetry.space_group_name_H-M   'P 1'
#
loop_
_entity.id
_entity.type
_entity.pdbx_description
1 polymer ?
#
loop_
_entity_poly.entity_id
_entity_poly.type
_entity_poly.pdbx_seq_one_letter_code
_entity_poly.pdbx_strand_id
1 'polypeptide(L)'
;ELNGKPVFAKGANYIPNDMFLPRVSNAKYEKVILDAVNANMNMLRVWGGGIYENDIFYNLCDKYGIMVWQDFMFACSVYPAEGALLENMRQEAIENVRRLRNHPSIALWCGNNENNEAWFGWGWKKKYEKQNPKYAELIWNQLVEQYHVMLPKVVKENDPEAFYWPTSPFSEFGQLS
;
A
#
# COMPACT_ATOMS: atom_id res chain seq x y z
N GLU A 1 13.39 11.64 3.23
CA GLU A 1 14.75 11.69 3.83
C GLU A 1 15.04 10.36 4.52
N LEU A 2 16.31 9.94 4.50
CA LEU A 2 16.79 8.79 5.26
C LEU A 2 17.85 9.29 6.25
N ASN A 3 17.60 9.12 7.54
CA ASN A 3 18.48 9.61 8.61
C ASN A 3 18.84 11.12 8.45
N GLY A 4 17.84 11.93 8.12
CA GLY A 4 17.99 13.38 7.93
C GLY A 4 18.65 13.82 6.61
N LYS A 5 18.91 12.88 5.70
CA LYS A 5 19.49 13.20 4.38
C LYS A 5 18.48 12.96 3.28
N PRO A 6 18.36 13.88 2.30
CA PRO A 6 17.54 13.66 1.11
C PRO A 6 18.03 12.44 0.34
N VAL A 7 17.13 11.55 -0.01
CA VAL A 7 17.42 10.36 -0.82
C VAL A 7 16.44 10.32 -1.98
N PHE A 8 16.96 10.15 -3.21
CA PHE A 8 16.12 9.87 -4.35
C PHE A 8 15.74 8.38 -4.36
N ALA A 9 14.43 8.10 -4.26
CA ALA A 9 13.91 6.74 -4.29
C ALA A 9 14.02 6.16 -5.72
N LYS A 10 14.93 5.22 -5.89
CA LYS A 10 15.16 4.50 -7.15
C LYS A 10 14.67 3.07 -6.97
N GLY A 11 13.67 2.66 -7.73
CA GLY A 11 13.12 1.33 -7.55
C GLY A 11 12.04 0.96 -8.53
N ALA A 12 11.29 -0.07 -8.17
CA ALA A 12 10.21 -0.60 -8.98
C ALA A 12 9.05 -1.09 -8.11
N ASN A 13 7.89 -1.30 -8.73
CA ASN A 13 6.81 -2.07 -8.12
C ASN A 13 7.25 -3.52 -7.96
N TYR A 14 6.93 -4.08 -6.82
CA TYR A 14 7.12 -5.49 -6.50
C TYR A 14 5.75 -6.16 -6.42
N ILE A 15 5.57 -7.21 -7.20
CA ILE A 15 4.40 -8.08 -7.23
C ILE A 15 4.80 -9.49 -6.81
N PRO A 16 3.86 -10.37 -6.40
CA PRO A 16 4.18 -11.75 -6.05
C PRO A 16 5.00 -12.46 -7.14
N ASN A 17 6.06 -13.17 -6.72
CA ASN A 17 7.01 -13.80 -7.61
C ASN A 17 6.47 -15.04 -8.35
N ASP A 18 5.33 -15.56 -7.93
CA ASP A 18 4.62 -16.69 -8.54
C ASP A 18 3.12 -16.57 -8.26
N MET A 19 2.31 -17.01 -9.19
CA MET A 19 0.85 -17.10 -9.03
C MET A 19 0.47 -18.06 -7.90
N PHE A 20 1.31 -19.07 -7.64
CA PHE A 20 1.17 -20.03 -6.54
C PHE A 20 2.22 -19.73 -5.46
N LEU A 21 1.86 -18.92 -4.48
CA LEU A 21 2.75 -18.44 -3.43
C LEU A 21 3.63 -19.51 -2.76
N PRO A 22 3.12 -20.74 -2.49
CA PRO A 22 3.94 -21.79 -1.88
C PRO A 22 5.14 -22.26 -2.73
N ARG A 23 5.20 -21.88 -4.01
CA ARG A 23 6.35 -22.17 -4.89
C ARG A 23 7.48 -21.17 -4.74
N VAL A 24 7.24 -20.03 -4.08
CA VAL A 24 8.27 -19.01 -3.89
C VAL A 24 9.20 -19.44 -2.77
N SER A 25 10.39 -19.92 -3.13
CA SER A 25 11.42 -20.32 -2.17
C SER A 25 12.17 -19.11 -1.61
N ASN A 26 12.83 -19.30 -0.47
CA ASN A 26 13.72 -18.27 0.12
C ASN A 26 14.82 -17.84 -0.87
N ALA A 27 15.37 -18.78 -1.64
CA ALA A 27 16.35 -18.48 -2.68
C ALA A 27 15.80 -17.60 -3.81
N LYS A 28 14.50 -17.73 -4.15
CA LYS A 28 13.84 -16.86 -5.11
C LYS A 28 13.70 -15.43 -4.55
N TYR A 29 13.29 -15.26 -3.29
CA TYR A 29 13.25 -13.97 -2.64
C TYR A 29 14.63 -13.31 -2.62
N GLU A 30 15.67 -14.03 -2.17
CA GLU A 30 17.03 -13.50 -2.11
C GLU A 30 17.55 -13.08 -3.49
N LYS A 31 17.30 -13.91 -4.53
CA LYS A 31 17.67 -13.57 -5.89
C LYS A 31 17.05 -12.25 -6.35
N VAL A 32 15.75 -12.06 -6.13
CA VAL A 32 15.04 -10.84 -6.60
C VAL A 32 15.54 -9.60 -5.87
N ILE A 33 15.79 -9.70 -4.55
CA ILE A 33 16.34 -8.58 -3.78
C ILE A 33 17.76 -8.25 -4.25
N LEU A 34 18.60 -9.27 -4.50
CA LEU A 34 19.95 -9.05 -5.03
C LEU A 34 19.93 -8.47 -6.45
N ASP A 35 18.98 -8.88 -7.30
CA ASP A 35 18.81 -8.28 -8.63
C ASP A 35 18.48 -6.78 -8.52
N ALA A 36 17.62 -6.38 -7.56
CA ALA A 36 17.32 -4.97 -7.29
C ALA A 36 18.56 -4.21 -6.80
N VAL A 37 19.32 -4.77 -5.87
CA VAL A 37 20.59 -4.18 -5.38
C VAL A 37 21.58 -4.00 -6.52
N ASN A 38 21.77 -5.02 -7.35
CA ASN A 38 22.70 -4.99 -8.49
C ASN A 38 22.26 -3.99 -9.57
N ALA A 39 20.96 -3.70 -9.66
CA ALA A 39 20.41 -2.64 -10.52
C ALA A 39 20.51 -1.24 -9.88
N ASN A 40 21.20 -1.10 -8.74
CA ASN A 40 21.30 0.14 -7.98
C ASN A 40 19.94 0.72 -7.52
N MET A 41 18.95 -0.14 -7.30
CA MET A 41 17.70 0.24 -6.65
C MET A 41 17.94 0.37 -5.14
N ASN A 42 17.20 1.29 -4.51
CA ASN A 42 17.21 1.49 -3.06
C ASN A 42 15.82 1.42 -2.44
N MET A 43 14.78 1.18 -3.26
CA MET A 43 13.40 1.04 -2.80
C MET A 43 12.64 0.02 -3.66
N LEU A 44 11.75 -0.74 -3.02
CA LEU A 44 10.74 -1.56 -3.69
C LEU A 44 9.37 -1.23 -3.11
N ARG A 45 8.37 -1.13 -4.00
CA ARG A 45 6.98 -0.95 -3.59
C ARG A 45 6.26 -2.29 -3.63
N VAL A 46 5.86 -2.80 -2.47
CA VAL A 46 4.95 -3.94 -2.37
C VAL A 46 3.55 -3.46 -2.76
N TRP A 47 3.15 -3.81 -3.98
CA TRP A 47 1.95 -3.30 -4.63
C TRP A 47 0.67 -3.87 -4.01
N GLY A 48 -0.34 -3.02 -3.81
CA GLY A 48 -1.60 -3.34 -3.13
C GLY A 48 -2.53 -4.32 -3.84
N GLY A 49 -2.23 -4.71 -5.08
CA GLY A 49 -2.92 -5.79 -5.79
C GLY A 49 -2.26 -7.17 -5.61
N GLY A 50 -1.31 -7.28 -4.69
CA GLY A 50 -0.60 -8.51 -4.36
C GLY A 50 -0.95 -9.08 -2.99
N ILE A 51 0.07 -9.28 -2.19
CA ILE A 51 -0.02 -9.79 -0.81
C ILE A 51 0.92 -9.01 0.11
N TYR A 52 0.66 -9.04 1.42
CA TYR A 52 1.73 -8.76 2.39
C TYR A 52 2.71 -9.93 2.34
N GLU A 53 3.95 -9.64 1.96
CA GLU A 53 4.94 -10.69 1.71
C GLU A 53 5.33 -11.46 3.00
N ASN A 54 6.01 -12.59 2.81
CA ASN A 54 6.57 -13.37 3.91
C ASN A 54 7.71 -12.60 4.59
N ASP A 55 7.97 -12.87 5.86
CA ASP A 55 8.99 -12.19 6.67
C ASP A 55 10.38 -12.25 6.04
N ILE A 56 10.70 -13.32 5.29
CA ILE A 56 11.96 -13.42 4.56
C ILE A 56 12.20 -12.26 3.59
N PHE A 57 11.15 -11.75 2.92
CA PHE A 57 11.26 -10.59 2.04
C PHE A 57 11.74 -9.36 2.80
N TYR A 58 11.08 -9.04 3.91
CA TYR A 58 11.43 -7.86 4.73
C TYR A 58 12.80 -8.02 5.39
N ASN A 59 13.13 -9.21 5.91
CA ASN A 59 14.46 -9.52 6.45
C ASN A 59 15.58 -9.31 5.42
N LEU A 60 15.33 -9.66 4.17
CA LEU A 60 16.28 -9.43 3.07
C LEU A 60 16.37 -7.94 2.72
N CYS A 61 15.26 -7.19 2.71
CA CYS A 61 15.27 -5.76 2.52
C CYS A 61 16.07 -5.06 3.63
N ASP A 62 15.88 -5.45 4.89
CA ASP A 62 16.67 -4.96 6.03
C ASP A 62 18.15 -5.26 5.85
N LYS A 63 18.50 -6.51 5.48
CA LYS A 63 19.88 -6.97 5.30
C LYS A 63 20.61 -6.22 4.18
N TYR A 64 19.93 -5.95 3.07
CA TYR A 64 20.54 -5.38 1.88
C TYR A 64 20.29 -3.87 1.71
N GLY A 65 19.58 -3.23 2.63
CA GLY A 65 19.34 -1.78 2.62
C GLY A 65 18.35 -1.33 1.56
N ILE A 66 17.36 -2.15 1.22
CA ILE A 66 16.28 -1.79 0.31
C ILE A 66 15.11 -1.25 1.12
N MET A 67 14.77 0.02 0.95
CA MET A 67 13.56 0.60 1.53
C MET A 67 12.31 -0.05 0.97
N VAL A 68 11.28 -0.18 1.78
CA VAL A 68 9.98 -0.74 1.38
C VAL A 68 8.91 0.34 1.46
N TRP A 69 8.27 0.59 0.35
CA TRP A 69 6.98 1.24 0.26
C TRP A 69 5.91 0.14 0.36
N GLN A 70 5.20 0.08 1.46
CA GLN A 70 4.20 -0.95 1.71
C GLN A 70 2.79 -0.43 1.43
N ASP A 71 2.15 -0.91 0.36
CA ASP A 71 0.71 -0.70 0.18
C ASP A 71 -0.09 -1.60 1.13
N PHE A 72 -1.23 -1.11 1.63
CA PHE A 72 -2.31 -1.97 2.08
C PHE A 72 -2.94 -2.66 0.86
N MET A 73 -3.51 -3.87 1.05
CA MET A 73 -3.95 -4.73 -0.07
C MET A 73 -5.27 -4.27 -0.69
N PHE A 74 -5.26 -3.01 -1.18
CA PHE A 74 -6.37 -2.39 -1.89
C PHE A 74 -5.88 -1.79 -3.21
N ALA A 75 -6.44 -2.25 -4.34
CA ALA A 75 -6.01 -1.80 -5.66
C ALA A 75 -7.16 -1.80 -6.65
N CYS A 76 -7.31 -0.70 -7.41
CA CYS A 76 -8.15 -0.60 -8.60
C CYS A 76 -9.58 -1.14 -8.43
N SER A 77 -10.17 -1.01 -7.22
CA SER A 77 -11.50 -1.53 -6.92
C SER A 77 -12.22 -0.69 -5.86
N VAL A 78 -13.55 -0.74 -5.89
CA VAL A 78 -14.38 -0.22 -4.79
C VAL A 78 -14.58 -1.31 -3.76
N TYR A 79 -14.19 -1.02 -2.52
CA TYR A 79 -14.37 -1.90 -1.38
C TYR A 79 -15.48 -1.33 -0.48
N PRO A 80 -16.54 -2.09 -0.16
CA PRO A 80 -17.59 -1.62 0.75
C PRO A 80 -17.03 -1.44 2.17
N ALA A 81 -16.62 -0.21 2.51
CA ALA A 81 -16.01 0.10 3.80
C ALA A 81 -17.09 0.39 4.86
N GLU A 82 -17.86 -0.63 5.23
CA GLU A 82 -18.92 -0.53 6.24
C GLU A 82 -19.08 -1.82 7.06
N GLY A 83 -19.69 -1.69 8.25
CA GLY A 83 -20.06 -2.81 9.09
C GLY A 83 -18.91 -3.78 9.40
N ALA A 84 -19.19 -5.07 9.33
CA ALA A 84 -18.24 -6.13 9.65
C ALA A 84 -17.04 -6.16 8.69
N LEU A 85 -17.22 -5.75 7.41
CA LEU A 85 -16.13 -5.74 6.45
C LEU A 85 -15.11 -4.64 6.78
N LEU A 86 -15.58 -3.43 7.10
CA LEU A 86 -14.67 -2.34 7.52
C LEU A 86 -13.87 -2.74 8.78
N GLU A 87 -14.53 -3.39 9.74
CA GLU A 87 -13.85 -3.87 10.94
C GLU A 87 -12.82 -4.96 10.62
N ASN A 88 -13.12 -5.87 9.69
CA ASN A 88 -12.18 -6.89 9.24
C ASN A 88 -10.96 -6.27 8.54
N MET A 89 -11.17 -5.29 7.66
CA MET A 89 -10.09 -4.51 7.03
C MET A 89 -9.23 -3.81 8.08
N ARG A 90 -9.86 -3.26 9.12
CA ARG A 90 -9.15 -2.60 10.23
C ARG A 90 -8.27 -3.58 10.99
N GLN A 91 -8.78 -4.78 11.30
CA GLN A 91 -8.01 -5.82 11.99
C GLN A 91 -6.84 -6.32 11.15
N GLU A 92 -7.05 -6.59 9.86
CA GLU A 92 -5.98 -6.96 8.92
C GLU A 92 -4.88 -5.90 8.90
N ALA A 93 -5.25 -4.61 8.82
CA ALA A 93 -4.30 -3.52 8.84
C ALA A 93 -3.50 -3.48 10.16
N ILE A 94 -4.16 -3.60 11.32
CA ILE A 94 -3.51 -3.64 12.63
C ILE A 94 -2.50 -4.78 12.72
N GLU A 95 -2.89 -5.98 12.32
CA GLU A 95 -2.04 -7.17 12.40
C GLU A 95 -0.79 -7.02 11.52
N ASN A 96 -0.96 -6.52 10.29
CA ASN A 96 0.18 -6.35 9.39
C ASN A 96 1.09 -5.18 9.80
N VAL A 97 0.55 -4.05 10.26
CA VAL A 97 1.38 -2.97 10.80
C VAL A 97 2.18 -3.46 12.00
N ARG A 98 1.56 -4.16 12.95
CA ARG A 98 2.27 -4.72 14.12
C ARG A 98 3.32 -5.75 13.75
N ARG A 99 3.07 -6.58 12.74
CA ARG A 99 4.03 -7.57 12.24
C ARG A 99 5.25 -6.91 11.61
N LEU A 100 5.04 -5.83 10.86
CA LEU A 100 6.08 -5.25 10.00
C LEU A 100 6.79 -4.03 10.57
N ARG A 101 6.22 -3.32 11.56
CA ARG A 101 6.75 -2.06 12.11
C ARG A 101 8.18 -2.13 12.67
N ASN A 102 8.66 -3.32 12.99
CA ASN A 102 10.02 -3.51 13.52
C ASN A 102 11.08 -3.71 12.41
N HIS A 103 10.66 -3.74 11.13
CA HIS A 103 11.58 -3.79 10.01
C HIS A 103 12.06 -2.37 9.66
N PRO A 104 13.36 -2.06 9.82
CA PRO A 104 13.89 -0.74 9.51
C PRO A 104 13.80 -0.39 8.02
N SER A 105 13.55 -1.36 7.16
CA SER A 105 13.32 -1.14 5.74
C SER A 105 11.97 -0.51 5.43
N ILE A 106 10.94 -0.62 6.29
CA ILE A 106 9.63 0.00 6.05
C ILE A 106 9.79 1.53 6.07
N ALA A 107 9.67 2.14 4.88
CA ALA A 107 9.83 3.58 4.71
C ALA A 107 8.51 4.33 4.77
N LEU A 108 7.43 3.72 4.31
CA LEU A 108 6.08 4.30 4.35
C LEU A 108 4.99 3.23 4.18
N TRP A 109 3.81 3.57 4.66
CA TRP A 109 2.56 2.85 4.43
C TRP A 109 1.71 3.62 3.42
N CYS A 110 1.13 2.93 2.42
CA CYS A 110 0.25 3.54 1.43
C CYS A 110 -1.14 2.89 1.46
N GLY A 111 -2.17 3.72 1.51
CA GLY A 111 -3.56 3.27 1.70
C GLY A 111 -4.09 2.42 0.56
N ASN A 112 -3.79 2.79 -0.69
CA ASN A 112 -4.26 2.04 -1.85
C ASN A 112 -3.47 2.36 -3.13
N ASN A 113 -3.68 1.49 -4.14
CA ASN A 113 -3.27 1.73 -5.51
C ASN A 113 -4.46 2.20 -6.35
N GLU A 114 -4.40 3.45 -6.83
CA GLU A 114 -5.20 4.06 -7.89
C GLU A 114 -6.72 4.22 -7.63
N ASN A 115 -7.22 4.00 -6.41
CA ASN A 115 -8.66 4.12 -6.18
C ASN A 115 -9.16 5.57 -6.29
N ASN A 116 -8.36 6.55 -5.82
CA ASN A 116 -8.69 7.97 -6.02
C ASN A 116 -8.56 8.37 -7.49
N GLU A 117 -7.51 7.90 -8.18
CA GLU A 117 -7.34 8.12 -9.61
C GLU A 117 -8.50 7.52 -10.41
N ALA A 118 -8.93 6.31 -10.07
CA ALA A 118 -10.07 5.68 -10.69
C ALA A 118 -11.38 6.47 -10.47
N TRP A 119 -11.55 7.01 -9.27
CA TRP A 119 -12.71 7.83 -8.95
C TRP A 119 -12.80 9.09 -9.80
N PHE A 120 -11.71 9.86 -9.87
CA PHE A 120 -11.70 11.15 -10.58
C PHE A 120 -11.27 11.03 -12.04
N GLY A 121 -10.22 10.28 -12.35
CA GLY A 121 -9.58 10.20 -13.66
C GLY A 121 -10.19 9.18 -14.60
N TRP A 122 -10.56 7.98 -14.09
CA TRP A 122 -11.08 6.90 -14.94
C TRP A 122 -12.60 6.95 -15.15
N GLY A 123 -13.24 7.97 -14.58
CA GLY A 123 -14.67 8.19 -14.77
C GLY A 123 -15.58 7.35 -13.87
N TRP A 124 -15.07 6.71 -12.80
CA TRP A 124 -15.93 5.95 -11.88
C TRP A 124 -16.98 6.83 -11.24
N LYS A 125 -16.64 8.05 -10.79
CA LYS A 125 -17.58 9.01 -10.24
C LYS A 125 -18.76 9.20 -11.20
N LYS A 126 -18.50 9.56 -12.45
CA LYS A 126 -19.53 9.78 -13.48
C LYS A 126 -20.37 8.53 -13.74
N LYS A 127 -19.73 7.35 -13.75
CA LYS A 127 -20.43 6.07 -13.95
C LYS A 127 -21.43 5.80 -12.82
N TYR A 128 -21.03 5.98 -11.57
CA TYR A 128 -21.90 5.74 -10.43
C TYR A 128 -22.96 6.84 -10.25
N GLU A 129 -22.64 8.11 -10.48
CA GLU A 129 -23.61 9.22 -10.47
C GLU A 129 -24.72 9.01 -11.50
N LYS A 130 -24.38 8.50 -12.69
CA LYS A 130 -25.36 8.18 -13.74
C LYS A 130 -26.30 7.04 -13.32
N GLN A 131 -25.81 6.08 -12.55
CA GLN A 131 -26.64 4.99 -12.04
C GLN A 131 -27.51 5.44 -10.87
N ASN A 132 -26.92 6.07 -9.87
CA ASN A 132 -27.59 6.60 -8.69
C ASN A 132 -26.67 7.59 -7.97
N PRO A 133 -26.98 8.91 -7.95
CA PRO A 133 -26.16 9.91 -7.29
C PRO A 133 -25.93 9.65 -5.80
N LYS A 134 -26.93 9.17 -5.05
CA LYS A 134 -26.79 8.83 -3.63
C LYS A 134 -25.85 7.64 -3.42
N TYR A 135 -25.83 6.70 -4.33
CA TYR A 135 -24.92 5.57 -4.27
C TYR A 135 -23.47 6.00 -4.58
N ALA A 136 -23.28 6.94 -5.51
CA ALA A 136 -21.97 7.53 -5.77
C ALA A 136 -21.43 8.27 -4.54
N GLU A 137 -22.27 9.04 -3.86
CA GLU A 137 -21.91 9.70 -2.60
C GLU A 137 -21.52 8.69 -1.51
N LEU A 138 -22.29 7.61 -1.36
CA LEU A 138 -21.99 6.54 -0.42
C LEU A 138 -20.60 5.92 -0.69
N ILE A 139 -20.32 5.56 -1.96
CA ILE A 139 -19.03 4.99 -2.35
C ILE A 139 -17.88 5.96 -2.00
N TRP A 140 -18.04 7.24 -2.33
CA TRP A 140 -17.03 8.24 -2.03
C TRP A 140 -16.77 8.35 -0.53
N ASN A 141 -17.82 8.41 0.29
CA ASN A 141 -17.69 8.45 1.74
C ASN A 141 -16.99 7.21 2.30
N GLN A 142 -17.24 6.02 1.72
CA GLN A 142 -16.54 4.79 2.10
C GLN A 142 -15.05 4.82 1.71
N LEU A 143 -14.68 5.37 0.55
CA LEU A 143 -13.29 5.57 0.17
C LEU A 143 -12.58 6.54 1.14
N VAL A 144 -13.25 7.63 1.50
CA VAL A 144 -12.71 8.60 2.49
C VAL A 144 -12.54 7.95 3.86
N GLU A 145 -13.57 7.24 4.34
CA GLU A 145 -13.50 6.53 5.63
C GLU A 145 -12.33 5.55 5.67
N GLN A 146 -12.15 4.76 4.63
CA GLN A 146 -11.12 3.74 4.56
C GLN A 146 -9.71 4.34 4.50
N TYR A 147 -9.46 5.24 3.53
CA TYR A 147 -8.09 5.68 3.21
C TYR A 147 -7.66 6.96 3.90
N HIS A 148 -8.60 7.77 4.38
CA HIS A 148 -8.28 9.06 5.00
C HIS A 148 -8.66 9.13 6.49
N VAL A 149 -9.39 8.13 7.02
CA VAL A 149 -9.77 8.08 8.44
C VAL A 149 -9.26 6.82 9.11
N MET A 150 -9.70 5.64 8.67
CA MET A 150 -9.42 4.36 9.35
C MET A 150 -7.96 3.97 9.25
N LEU A 151 -7.39 3.86 8.03
CA LEU A 151 -6.01 3.41 7.85
C LEU A 151 -4.96 4.34 8.47
N PRO A 152 -5.00 5.69 8.30
CA PRO A 152 -4.04 6.57 8.97
C PRO A 152 -4.13 6.48 10.49
N LYS A 153 -5.34 6.27 11.04
CA LYS A 153 -5.52 6.05 12.48
C LYS A 153 -4.85 4.75 12.93
N VAL A 154 -5.06 3.65 12.18
CA VAL A 154 -4.40 2.36 12.46
C VAL A 154 -2.89 2.50 12.46
N VAL A 155 -2.32 3.14 11.44
CA VAL A 155 -0.86 3.37 11.36
C VAL A 155 -0.42 4.21 12.56
N LYS A 156 -1.05 5.34 12.82
CA LYS A 156 -0.69 6.24 13.93
C LYS A 156 -0.71 5.57 15.31
N GLU A 157 -1.68 4.68 15.54
CA GLU A 157 -1.83 3.96 16.82
C GLU A 157 -0.84 2.80 16.99
N ASN A 158 -0.36 2.19 15.89
CA ASN A 158 0.44 0.96 15.94
C ASN A 158 1.89 1.16 15.48
N ASP A 159 2.19 2.24 14.75
CA ASP A 159 3.52 2.63 14.26
C ASP A 159 3.60 4.17 14.18
N PRO A 160 3.69 4.87 15.34
CA PRO A 160 3.51 6.33 15.44
C PRO A 160 4.50 7.15 14.64
N GLU A 161 5.70 6.62 14.38
CA GLU A 161 6.76 7.31 13.64
C GLU A 161 6.70 7.06 12.13
N ALA A 162 5.90 6.07 11.68
CA ALA A 162 5.79 5.75 10.27
C ALA A 162 5.04 6.82 9.49
N PHE A 163 5.49 7.04 8.25
CA PHE A 163 4.81 7.91 7.30
C PHE A 163 3.67 7.15 6.62
N TYR A 164 2.50 7.78 6.57
CA TYR A 164 1.33 7.26 5.86
C TYR A 164 0.99 8.12 4.65
N TRP A 165 0.75 7.46 3.51
CA TRP A 165 0.33 8.06 2.25
C TRP A 165 -1.03 7.50 1.81
N PRO A 166 -2.08 8.31 1.61
CA PRO A 166 -3.45 7.77 1.47
C PRO A 166 -3.70 7.00 0.18
N THR A 167 -3.07 7.37 -0.91
CA THR A 167 -3.28 6.74 -2.24
C THR A 167 -2.10 6.98 -3.17
N SER A 168 -1.89 6.14 -4.15
CA SER A 168 -0.88 6.34 -5.19
C SER A 168 -1.50 6.12 -6.58
N PRO A 169 -1.46 7.10 -7.52
CA PRO A 169 -0.95 8.46 -7.28
C PRO A 169 -1.80 9.25 -6.28
N PHE A 170 -1.20 10.24 -5.65
CA PHE A 170 -1.91 11.14 -4.75
C PHE A 170 -2.24 12.42 -5.49
N SER A 171 -3.51 12.77 -5.48
CA SER A 171 -3.98 14.12 -5.78
C SER A 171 -4.75 14.64 -4.57
N GLU A 172 -4.69 15.94 -4.30
CA GLU A 172 -5.54 16.56 -3.29
C GLU A 172 -7.00 16.23 -3.57
N PHE A 173 -7.85 16.24 -2.52
CA PHE A 173 -9.27 15.95 -2.65
C PHE A 173 -9.90 16.72 -3.81
N GLY A 174 -10.33 16.00 -4.86
CA GLY A 174 -11.00 16.55 -6.01
C GLY A 174 -10.08 17.17 -7.08
N GLN A 175 -8.76 17.12 -6.92
CA GLN A 175 -7.80 17.53 -7.94
C GLN A 175 -7.11 16.29 -8.50
N LEU A 176 -7.05 16.21 -9.83
CA LEU A 176 -6.21 15.26 -10.53
C LEU A 176 -4.77 15.78 -10.55
N SER A 177 -3.81 14.92 -10.29
CA SER A 177 -2.39 15.21 -10.44
C SER A 177 -2.02 15.45 -11.91
#